data_a41b81b689437533c3c56c22fbe2f01d
#
_entry.id   a41b81b689437533c3c56c22fbe2f01d
#
_cell.length_a   1.000
_cell.length_b   1.000
_cell.length_c   1.000
_cell.angle_alpha   90.00
_cell.angle_beta   90.00
_cell.angle_gamma   90.00
#
_symmetry.space_group_name_H-M   'P 1'
#
loop_
_entity.id
_entity.type
_entity.pdbx_description
1 polymer ?
#
loop_
_entity_poly.entity_id
_entity_poly.type
_entity_poly.pdbx_seq_one_letter_code
_entity_poly.pdbx_strand_id
1 'polypeptide(L)'
;MKIRSALLCLSVTLWVAVALAAQGGPNRPEPKVLGLDIKSTAILVLDLNARCDDPKQVCSKITAPLGDFLDRARASAVPIIYSVSAAAKGKPIGNLAAPLRRKDSETVIYPDAFDKFFGGELQAFLKDKGAKTLIITGSSTNAAVLYTATTAARMYRYNIVIPLDGVNAATDYEHEYAIHQFTVLPSEANKLFQFTNLSMITFR
;
A
#
# COMPACT_ATOMS: atom_id res chain seq x y z
N MET A 1 2.98 74.09 -50.63
CA MET A 1 2.82 73.79 -49.20
C MET A 1 2.24 72.40 -49.11
N LYS A 2 3.07 71.39 -48.83
CA LYS A 2 2.68 69.95 -48.84
C LYS A 2 2.64 69.47 -47.37
N ILE A 3 1.45 69.16 -46.90
CA ILE A 3 1.21 68.64 -45.58
C ILE A 3 1.40 67.11 -45.71
N ARG A 4 2.40 66.51 -45.00
CA ARG A 4 2.62 65.09 -44.86
C ARG A 4 1.89 64.64 -43.62
N SER A 5 0.83 63.85 -43.84
CA SER A 5 0.15 63.11 -42.76
C SER A 5 0.98 61.87 -42.40
N ALA A 6 1.47 61.80 -41.21
CA ALA A 6 2.11 60.62 -40.64
C ALA A 6 1.02 59.71 -40.00
N LEU A 7 0.78 58.57 -40.58
CA LEU A 7 -0.02 57.53 -39.94
C LEU A 7 0.82 56.81 -38.87
N LEU A 8 0.41 56.99 -37.63
CA LEU A 8 0.94 56.21 -36.49
C LEU A 8 0.19 54.86 -36.45
N CYS A 9 0.87 53.79 -36.86
CA CYS A 9 0.38 52.40 -36.59
C CYS A 9 0.66 52.04 -35.14
N LEU A 10 -0.38 52.05 -34.28
CA LEU A 10 -0.32 51.44 -32.96
C LEU A 10 -0.51 49.93 -33.11
N SER A 11 0.57 49.15 -32.99
CA SER A 11 0.51 47.70 -32.86
C SER A 11 0.23 47.33 -31.40
N VAL A 12 -1.02 46.97 -31.12
CA VAL A 12 -1.42 46.40 -29.85
C VAL A 12 -1.02 44.92 -29.85
N THR A 13 0.10 44.61 -29.22
CA THR A 13 0.49 43.23 -28.95
C THR A 13 -0.33 42.69 -27.77
N LEU A 14 -1.33 41.88 -28.10
CA LEU A 14 -2.14 41.18 -27.10
C LEU A 14 -1.29 40.04 -26.53
N TRP A 15 -0.77 40.20 -25.33
CA TRP A 15 -0.15 39.09 -24.56
C TRP A 15 -1.26 38.21 -24.01
N VAL A 16 -1.55 37.09 -24.68
CA VAL A 16 -2.37 36.03 -24.12
C VAL A 16 -1.51 35.26 -23.14
N ALA A 17 -1.63 35.59 -21.86
CA ALA A 17 -1.10 34.74 -20.79
C ALA A 17 -1.93 33.44 -20.75
N VAL A 18 -1.43 32.38 -21.38
CA VAL A 18 -1.96 31.04 -21.16
C VAL A 18 -1.55 30.65 -19.75
N ALA A 19 -2.46 30.80 -18.79
CA ALA A 19 -2.35 30.18 -17.50
C ALA A 19 -2.39 28.67 -17.73
N LEU A 20 -1.23 28.00 -17.76
CA LEU A 20 -1.17 26.56 -17.53
C LEU A 20 -1.72 26.32 -16.13
N ALA A 21 -3.01 26.00 -16.03
CA ALA A 21 -3.54 25.37 -14.84
C ALA A 21 -2.71 24.10 -14.65
N ALA A 22 -1.84 24.11 -13.64
CA ALA A 22 -1.20 22.90 -13.17
C ALA A 22 -2.36 21.95 -12.81
N GLN A 23 -2.62 20.99 -13.68
CA GLN A 23 -3.50 19.87 -13.34
C GLN A 23 -2.81 19.20 -12.19
N GLY A 24 -3.28 19.46 -10.96
CA GLY A 24 -2.80 18.80 -9.77
C GLY A 24 -2.79 17.31 -10.06
N GLY A 25 -1.64 16.66 -9.89
CA GLY A 25 -1.56 15.20 -9.98
C GLY A 25 -2.64 14.59 -9.08
N PRO A 26 -2.96 13.30 -9.27
CA PRO A 26 -3.99 12.65 -8.46
C PRO A 26 -3.71 12.91 -6.99
N ASN A 27 -4.72 13.40 -6.25
CA ASN A 27 -4.58 13.67 -4.82
C ASN A 27 -4.14 12.39 -4.12
N ARG A 28 -2.91 12.40 -3.61
CA ARG A 28 -2.42 11.33 -2.76
C ARG A 28 -3.29 11.30 -1.50
N PRO A 29 -3.81 10.14 -1.08
CA PRO A 29 -4.60 10.08 0.15
C PRO A 29 -3.75 10.47 1.35
N GLU A 30 -4.28 11.34 2.21
CA GLU A 30 -3.64 11.72 3.45
C GLU A 30 -3.81 10.62 4.51
N PRO A 31 -2.73 10.28 5.26
CA PRO A 31 -2.82 9.31 6.34
C PRO A 31 -3.68 9.82 7.50
N LYS A 32 -4.54 8.96 8.04
CA LYS A 32 -5.45 9.27 9.15
C LYS A 32 -5.14 8.42 10.38
N VAL A 33 -5.37 8.95 11.57
CA VAL A 33 -5.31 8.19 12.82
C VAL A 33 -6.46 7.18 12.85
N LEU A 34 -6.16 5.91 13.13
CA LEU A 34 -7.12 4.82 13.16
C LEU A 34 -7.07 4.06 14.48
N GLY A 35 -8.25 3.86 15.10
CA GLY A 35 -8.44 2.94 16.22
C GLY A 35 -9.17 1.70 15.73
N LEU A 36 -8.48 0.56 15.69
CA LEU A 36 -8.99 -0.69 15.10
C LEU A 36 -9.41 -1.69 16.19
N ASP A 37 -10.52 -2.37 15.96
CA ASP A 37 -11.03 -3.42 16.85
C ASP A 37 -10.15 -4.68 16.73
N ILE A 38 -9.53 -5.09 17.85
CA ILE A 38 -8.65 -6.26 17.90
C ILE A 38 -9.34 -7.57 17.54
N LYS A 39 -10.65 -7.69 17.82
CA LYS A 39 -11.41 -8.92 17.61
C LYS A 39 -11.75 -9.19 16.14
N SER A 40 -11.67 -8.16 15.30
CA SER A 40 -12.05 -8.23 13.89
C SER A 40 -10.97 -7.73 12.93
N THR A 41 -9.77 -7.45 13.42
CA THR A 41 -8.63 -7.00 12.61
C THR A 41 -7.60 -8.12 12.45
N ALA A 42 -7.03 -8.27 11.25
CA ALA A 42 -5.87 -9.09 10.98
C ALA A 42 -4.80 -8.31 10.19
N ILE A 43 -3.53 -8.68 10.35
CA ILE A 43 -2.41 -8.06 9.67
C ILE A 43 -1.83 -9.04 8.64
N LEU A 44 -1.68 -8.56 7.41
CA LEU A 44 -1.04 -9.28 6.31
C LEU A 44 0.33 -8.65 6.06
N VAL A 45 1.37 -9.47 6.09
CA VAL A 45 2.75 -9.08 5.76
C VAL A 45 3.17 -9.81 4.50
N LEU A 46 3.18 -9.09 3.37
CA LEU A 46 3.30 -9.69 2.04
C LEU A 46 4.73 -9.61 1.51
N ASP A 47 5.32 -10.77 1.26
CA ASP A 47 6.56 -11.01 0.50
C ASP A 47 7.81 -10.24 1.00
N LEU A 48 7.89 -9.95 2.29
CA LEU A 48 9.10 -9.43 2.94
C LEU A 48 9.99 -10.58 3.40
N ASN A 49 10.72 -11.16 2.46
CA ASN A 49 11.62 -12.29 2.69
C ASN A 49 13.07 -11.85 2.97
N ALA A 50 13.99 -12.79 3.15
CA ALA A 50 15.39 -12.55 3.50
C ALA A 50 16.14 -11.63 2.52
N ARG A 51 15.64 -11.43 1.28
CA ARG A 51 16.18 -10.42 0.37
C ARG A 51 16.11 -9.01 0.99
N CYS A 52 15.10 -8.74 1.79
CA CYS A 52 14.88 -7.45 2.42
C CYS A 52 15.82 -7.18 3.62
N ASP A 53 16.69 -8.12 3.98
CA ASP A 53 17.78 -7.89 4.93
C ASP A 53 18.97 -7.15 4.31
N ASP A 54 19.08 -7.16 2.96
CA ASP A 54 20.08 -6.38 2.23
C ASP A 54 19.62 -4.90 2.15
N PRO A 55 20.40 -3.95 2.72
CA PRO A 55 20.05 -2.52 2.71
C PRO A 55 19.97 -1.90 1.30
N LYS A 56 20.51 -2.57 0.28
CA LYS A 56 20.39 -2.16 -1.13
C LYS A 56 18.99 -2.45 -1.70
N GLN A 57 18.24 -3.32 -1.09
CA GLN A 57 16.87 -3.63 -1.51
C GLN A 57 15.90 -2.57 -1.01
N VAL A 58 14.99 -2.12 -1.86
CA VAL A 58 14.01 -1.08 -1.50
C VAL A 58 13.15 -1.53 -0.32
N CYS A 59 12.78 -2.81 -0.27
CA CYS A 59 11.96 -3.36 0.81
C CYS A 59 12.64 -3.36 2.19
N SER A 60 13.97 -3.23 2.28
CA SER A 60 14.68 -3.14 3.55
C SER A 60 14.24 -1.91 4.38
N LYS A 61 13.85 -0.83 3.69
CA LYS A 61 13.48 0.44 4.32
C LYS A 61 12.24 0.33 5.20
N ILE A 62 11.34 -0.60 4.91
CA ILE A 62 10.08 -0.76 5.65
C ILE A 62 10.15 -1.88 6.71
N THR A 63 11.15 -2.75 6.70
CA THR A 63 11.16 -3.95 7.56
C THR A 63 11.29 -3.62 9.04
N ALA A 64 12.18 -2.71 9.44
CA ALA A 64 12.38 -2.36 10.85
C ALA A 64 11.17 -1.59 11.44
N PRO A 65 10.65 -0.50 10.82
CA PRO A 65 9.44 0.16 11.31
C PRO A 65 8.23 -0.78 11.39
N LEU A 66 8.11 -1.68 10.39
CA LEU A 66 7.05 -2.68 10.40
C LEU A 66 7.24 -3.68 11.55
N GLY A 67 8.47 -4.13 11.83
CA GLY A 67 8.75 -5.00 12.97
C GLY A 67 8.31 -4.39 14.29
N ASP A 68 8.56 -3.10 14.51
CA ASP A 68 8.11 -2.38 15.74
C ASP A 68 6.58 -2.27 15.79
N PHE A 69 5.93 -2.07 14.67
CA PHE A 69 4.47 -2.12 14.58
C PHE A 69 3.91 -3.51 14.89
N LEU A 70 4.52 -4.57 14.34
CA LEU A 70 4.10 -5.95 14.61
C LEU A 70 4.25 -6.32 16.09
N ASP A 71 5.26 -5.81 16.79
CA ASP A 71 5.41 -6.04 18.24
C ASP A 71 4.26 -5.39 19.03
N ARG A 72 3.80 -4.19 18.65
CA ARG A 72 2.61 -3.57 19.24
C ARG A 72 1.34 -4.37 18.96
N ALA A 73 1.19 -4.87 17.74
CA ALA A 73 0.06 -5.72 17.35
C ALA A 73 0.04 -7.04 18.15
N ARG A 74 1.19 -7.67 18.35
CA ARG A 74 1.34 -8.87 19.18
C ARG A 74 0.94 -8.61 20.64
N ALA A 75 1.37 -7.49 21.19
CA ALA A 75 0.97 -7.08 22.54
C ALA A 75 -0.54 -6.92 22.71
N SER A 76 -1.25 -6.63 21.60
CA SER A 76 -2.70 -6.52 21.52
C SER A 76 -3.37 -7.80 21.02
N ALA A 77 -2.63 -8.91 20.84
CA ALA A 77 -3.13 -10.20 20.36
C ALA A 77 -3.80 -10.14 18.97
N VAL A 78 -3.44 -9.17 18.12
CA VAL A 78 -3.94 -9.07 16.74
C VAL A 78 -3.28 -10.16 15.89
N PRO A 79 -4.06 -11.01 15.17
CA PRO A 79 -3.50 -12.06 14.34
C PRO A 79 -2.68 -11.52 13.17
N ILE A 80 -1.51 -12.15 12.96
CA ILE A 80 -0.58 -11.81 11.89
C ILE A 80 -0.41 -13.03 10.99
N ILE A 81 -0.47 -12.81 9.67
CA ILE A 81 -0.15 -13.81 8.67
C ILE A 81 0.86 -13.25 7.66
N TYR A 82 1.81 -14.07 7.29
CA TYR A 82 2.85 -13.75 6.31
C TYR A 82 2.62 -14.50 5.02
N SER A 83 3.04 -13.91 3.91
CA SER A 83 3.18 -14.63 2.65
C SER A 83 4.61 -14.58 2.13
N VAL A 84 5.00 -15.64 1.44
CA VAL A 84 6.23 -15.75 0.66
C VAL A 84 5.90 -16.51 -0.61
N SER A 85 6.52 -16.15 -1.74
CA SER A 85 6.31 -16.88 -3.00
C SER A 85 6.55 -18.39 -2.84
N ALA A 86 5.69 -19.22 -3.42
CA ALA A 86 5.81 -20.67 -3.43
C ALA A 86 7.19 -21.14 -3.93
N ALA A 87 7.75 -20.47 -4.92
CA ALA A 87 9.07 -20.77 -5.47
C ALA A 87 10.22 -20.62 -4.46
N ALA A 88 10.03 -19.87 -3.37
CA ALA A 88 11.01 -19.65 -2.33
C ALA A 88 10.82 -20.58 -1.10
N LYS A 89 9.74 -21.37 -1.06
CA LYS A 89 9.44 -22.30 0.06
C LYS A 89 10.59 -23.27 0.28
N GLY A 90 11.03 -23.38 1.54
CA GLY A 90 12.12 -24.29 1.94
C GLY A 90 13.52 -23.84 1.50
N LYS A 91 13.67 -22.67 0.90
CA LYS A 91 14.97 -22.10 0.52
C LYS A 91 15.34 -20.97 1.49
N PRO A 92 16.65 -20.67 1.71
CA PRO A 92 17.07 -19.57 2.59
C PRO A 92 16.46 -18.23 2.21
N ILE A 93 16.30 -17.94 0.90
CA ILE A 93 15.67 -16.71 0.40
C ILE A 93 14.18 -16.60 0.80
N GLY A 94 13.53 -17.72 1.12
CA GLY A 94 12.14 -17.76 1.57
C GLY A 94 11.96 -17.52 3.06
N ASN A 95 13.04 -17.41 3.83
CA ASN A 95 12.95 -16.94 5.21
C ASN A 95 12.40 -15.53 5.23
N LEU A 96 11.64 -15.19 6.25
CA LEU A 96 11.17 -13.81 6.43
C LEU A 96 12.32 -12.90 6.87
N ALA A 97 12.26 -11.63 6.48
CA ALA A 97 13.27 -10.64 6.86
C ALA A 97 13.43 -10.56 8.39
N ALA A 98 14.68 -10.58 8.85
CA ALA A 98 15.01 -10.65 10.27
C ALA A 98 14.37 -9.53 11.13
N PRO A 99 14.27 -8.25 10.66
CA PRO A 99 13.66 -7.19 11.45
C PRO A 99 12.17 -7.37 11.74
N LEU A 100 11.46 -8.27 11.03
CA LEU A 100 10.05 -8.57 11.30
C LEU A 100 9.85 -9.38 12.58
N ARG A 101 10.90 -10.02 13.11
CA ARG A 101 10.90 -10.78 14.37
C ARG A 101 9.75 -11.79 14.47
N ARG A 102 9.46 -12.47 13.35
CA ARG A 102 8.37 -13.46 13.27
C ARG A 102 8.44 -14.45 14.43
N LYS A 103 7.29 -14.79 15.01
CA LYS A 103 7.15 -15.85 16.02
C LYS A 103 6.79 -17.16 15.34
N ASP A 104 7.29 -18.29 15.87
CA ASP A 104 7.04 -19.63 15.29
C ASP A 104 5.55 -19.98 15.24
N SER A 105 4.75 -19.44 16.15
CA SER A 105 3.29 -19.60 16.18
C SER A 105 2.55 -18.81 15.09
N GLU A 106 3.22 -17.86 14.40
CA GLU A 106 2.59 -17.06 13.35
C GLU A 106 2.60 -17.80 12.01
N THR A 107 1.47 -17.76 11.32
CA THR A 107 1.25 -18.49 10.06
C THR A 107 2.04 -17.87 8.89
N VAL A 108 2.65 -18.73 8.07
CA VAL A 108 3.24 -18.36 6.78
C VAL A 108 2.57 -19.16 5.69
N ILE A 109 2.05 -18.50 4.66
CA ILE A 109 1.48 -19.11 3.46
C ILE A 109 2.40 -18.93 2.25
N TYR A 110 2.26 -19.82 1.26
CA TYR A 110 3.14 -19.86 0.09
C TYR A 110 2.33 -19.89 -1.22
N PRO A 111 1.50 -18.87 -1.50
CA PRO A 111 0.71 -18.82 -2.72
C PRO A 111 1.61 -18.66 -3.95
N ASP A 112 1.25 -19.34 -5.05
CA ASP A 112 1.92 -19.19 -6.33
C ASP A 112 1.26 -18.12 -7.20
N ALA A 113 1.03 -16.95 -6.60
CA ALA A 113 0.44 -15.80 -7.26
C ALA A 113 0.80 -14.51 -6.52
N PHE A 114 0.67 -13.37 -7.19
CA PHE A 114 0.71 -12.08 -6.53
C PHE A 114 -0.50 -11.86 -5.61
N ASP A 115 -1.68 -12.25 -6.05
CA ASP A 115 -2.87 -12.28 -5.19
C ASP A 115 -2.78 -13.41 -4.16
N LYS A 116 -2.69 -13.05 -2.88
CA LYS A 116 -2.50 -14.03 -1.79
C LYS A 116 -3.78 -14.79 -1.42
N PHE A 117 -4.91 -14.46 -2.01
CA PHE A 117 -6.12 -15.27 -1.91
C PHE A 117 -6.08 -16.50 -2.82
N PHE A 118 -5.15 -16.54 -3.78
CA PHE A 118 -4.96 -17.72 -4.62
C PHE A 118 -4.63 -18.95 -3.76
N GLY A 119 -5.30 -20.07 -4.03
CA GLY A 119 -5.17 -21.31 -3.25
C GLY A 119 -6.02 -21.38 -1.99
N GLY A 120 -6.61 -20.27 -1.53
CA GLY A 120 -7.63 -20.27 -0.45
C GLY A 120 -7.10 -20.26 0.98
N GLU A 121 -5.79 -20.47 1.22
CA GLU A 121 -5.20 -20.53 2.58
C GLU A 121 -5.40 -19.22 3.35
N LEU A 122 -5.20 -18.06 2.68
CA LEU A 122 -5.43 -16.75 3.30
C LEU A 122 -6.89 -16.59 3.73
N GLN A 123 -7.84 -16.92 2.86
CA GLN A 123 -9.25 -16.78 3.16
C GLN A 123 -9.69 -17.71 4.31
N ALA A 124 -9.15 -18.93 4.36
CA ALA A 124 -9.41 -19.87 5.46
C ALA A 124 -8.92 -19.29 6.80
N PHE A 125 -7.67 -18.77 6.84
CA PHE A 125 -7.12 -18.12 8.02
C PHE A 125 -7.96 -16.93 8.48
N LEU A 126 -8.33 -16.03 7.57
CA LEU A 126 -9.09 -14.83 7.91
C LEU A 126 -10.48 -15.15 8.45
N LYS A 127 -11.14 -16.19 7.92
CA LYS A 127 -12.41 -16.69 8.44
C LYS A 127 -12.27 -17.28 9.83
N ASP A 128 -11.24 -18.10 10.07
CA ASP A 128 -10.94 -18.66 11.40
C ASP A 128 -10.74 -17.57 12.46
N LYS A 129 -10.09 -16.50 12.09
CA LYS A 129 -9.86 -15.34 12.98
C LYS A 129 -11.02 -14.35 13.06
N GLY A 130 -12.10 -14.57 12.34
CA GLY A 130 -13.26 -13.66 12.31
C GLY A 130 -12.93 -12.25 11.77
N ALA A 131 -11.89 -12.15 10.94
CA ALA A 131 -11.42 -10.86 10.43
C ALA A 131 -12.49 -10.17 9.56
N LYS A 132 -12.62 -8.85 9.72
CA LYS A 132 -13.44 -7.94 8.92
C LYS A 132 -12.61 -6.77 8.38
N THR A 133 -11.51 -6.47 9.03
CA THR A 133 -10.56 -5.41 8.66
C THR A 133 -9.18 -6.02 8.47
N LEU A 134 -8.53 -5.68 7.34
CA LEU A 134 -7.20 -6.16 7.00
C LEU A 134 -6.23 -4.99 6.92
N ILE A 135 -5.18 -5.02 7.74
CA ILE A 135 -4.02 -4.15 7.58
C ILE A 135 -3.09 -4.87 6.60
N ILE A 136 -2.88 -4.30 5.42
CA ILE A 136 -2.06 -4.92 4.38
C ILE A 136 -0.75 -4.16 4.24
N THR A 137 0.35 -4.86 4.50
CA THR A 137 1.73 -4.35 4.44
C THR A 137 2.59 -5.21 3.51
N GLY A 138 3.76 -4.73 3.12
CA GLY A 138 4.71 -5.55 2.38
C GLY A 138 5.18 -4.96 1.05
N SER A 139 5.77 -5.83 0.23
CA SER A 139 6.42 -5.48 -1.05
C SER A 139 6.01 -6.47 -2.15
N SER A 140 5.64 -6.05 -3.34
CA SER A 140 5.65 -4.66 -3.79
C SER A 140 4.21 -4.10 -3.84
N THR A 141 4.08 -2.77 -3.63
CA THR A 141 2.78 -2.09 -3.61
C THR A 141 2.00 -2.34 -4.91
N ASN A 142 2.67 -2.31 -6.07
CA ASN A 142 2.08 -2.51 -7.40
C ASN A 142 1.88 -3.99 -7.80
N ALA A 143 2.21 -4.93 -6.93
CA ALA A 143 2.05 -6.36 -7.18
C ALA A 143 1.31 -7.04 -6.00
N ALA A 144 2.01 -7.71 -5.08
CA ALA A 144 1.38 -8.49 -4.01
C ALA A 144 0.35 -7.67 -3.22
N VAL A 145 0.66 -6.42 -2.87
CA VAL A 145 -0.26 -5.54 -2.13
C VAL A 145 -1.46 -5.16 -2.99
N LEU A 146 -1.24 -4.68 -4.22
CA LEU A 146 -2.32 -4.24 -5.12
C LEU A 146 -3.32 -5.36 -5.41
N TYR A 147 -2.85 -6.52 -5.83
CA TYR A 147 -3.73 -7.63 -6.21
C TYR A 147 -4.46 -8.19 -4.99
N THR A 148 -3.77 -8.41 -3.87
CA THR A 148 -4.38 -8.94 -2.65
C THR A 148 -5.42 -7.98 -2.07
N ALA A 149 -5.10 -6.68 -1.96
CA ALA A 149 -6.01 -5.68 -1.42
C ALA A 149 -7.25 -5.50 -2.32
N THR A 150 -7.07 -5.54 -3.65
CA THR A 150 -8.16 -5.45 -4.61
C THR A 150 -9.12 -6.64 -4.47
N THR A 151 -8.60 -7.86 -4.41
CA THR A 151 -9.41 -9.06 -4.19
C THR A 151 -10.11 -9.03 -2.83
N ALA A 152 -9.41 -8.65 -1.77
CA ALA A 152 -10.00 -8.50 -0.44
C ALA A 152 -11.20 -7.55 -0.43
N ALA A 153 -11.06 -6.38 -1.08
CA ALA A 153 -12.13 -5.38 -1.15
C ALA A 153 -13.27 -5.80 -2.09
N ARG A 154 -12.93 -6.27 -3.30
CA ARG A 154 -13.93 -6.54 -4.36
C ARG A 154 -14.69 -7.84 -4.13
N MET A 155 -13.98 -8.92 -3.83
CA MET A 155 -14.56 -10.27 -3.75
C MET A 155 -15.07 -10.61 -2.35
N TYR A 156 -14.38 -10.15 -1.31
CA TYR A 156 -14.66 -10.55 0.07
C TYR A 156 -15.21 -9.42 0.93
N ARG A 157 -15.20 -8.16 0.44
CA ARG A 157 -15.77 -6.99 1.13
C ARG A 157 -15.12 -6.69 2.49
N TYR A 158 -13.84 -7.01 2.65
CA TYR A 158 -13.07 -6.58 3.80
C TYR A 158 -12.85 -5.06 3.80
N ASN A 159 -12.81 -4.46 4.97
CA ASN A 159 -12.25 -3.12 5.14
C ASN A 159 -10.73 -3.22 5.04
N ILE A 160 -10.11 -2.37 4.25
CA ILE A 160 -8.68 -2.40 3.95
C ILE A 160 -8.00 -1.18 4.55
N VAL A 161 -6.94 -1.41 5.31
CA VAL A 161 -6.07 -0.39 5.86
C VAL A 161 -4.70 -0.53 5.21
N ILE A 162 -4.26 0.52 4.53
CA ILE A 162 -2.93 0.60 3.90
C ILE A 162 -2.08 1.61 4.68
N PRO A 163 -1.12 1.16 5.48
CA PRO A 163 -0.10 2.06 6.02
C PRO A 163 0.86 2.48 4.90
N LEU A 164 0.88 3.76 4.56
CA LEU A 164 1.69 4.28 3.45
C LEU A 164 3.20 4.09 3.66
N ASP A 165 3.64 4.04 4.90
CA ASP A 165 5.01 3.74 5.33
C ASP A 165 5.26 2.25 5.63
N GLY A 166 4.24 1.40 5.47
CA GLY A 166 4.30 -0.06 5.61
C GLY A 166 4.27 -0.83 4.30
N VAL A 167 4.24 -0.13 3.15
CA VAL A 167 4.26 -0.71 1.80
C VAL A 167 5.25 0.04 0.92
N ASN A 168 5.86 -0.63 -0.06
CA ASN A 168 6.80 0.01 -0.99
C ASN A 168 6.81 -0.69 -2.36
N ALA A 169 7.30 0.00 -3.38
CA ALA A 169 7.57 -0.54 -4.71
C ALA A 169 9.01 -0.23 -5.14
N ALA A 170 9.42 -0.71 -6.32
CA ALA A 170 10.78 -0.49 -6.82
C ALA A 170 11.04 0.98 -7.16
N THR A 171 10.01 1.69 -7.62
CA THR A 171 10.03 3.12 -7.94
C THR A 171 8.88 3.87 -7.29
N ASP A 172 9.05 5.18 -7.11
CA ASP A 172 7.98 6.05 -6.59
C ASP A 172 6.76 6.04 -7.51
N TYR A 173 6.96 5.99 -8.83
CA TYR A 173 5.86 5.92 -9.80
C TYR A 173 5.01 4.66 -9.61
N GLU A 174 5.63 3.49 -9.46
CA GLU A 174 4.92 2.23 -9.23
C GLU A 174 4.15 2.25 -7.90
N HIS A 175 4.75 2.85 -6.86
CA HIS A 175 4.10 3.01 -5.56
C HIS A 175 2.88 3.93 -5.67
N GLU A 176 3.05 5.14 -6.20
CA GLU A 176 1.98 6.13 -6.33
C GLU A 176 0.86 5.65 -7.26
N TYR A 177 1.20 4.96 -8.36
CA TYR A 177 0.22 4.33 -9.23
C TYR A 177 -0.68 3.35 -8.47
N ALA A 178 -0.10 2.47 -7.66
CA ALA A 178 -0.86 1.48 -6.90
C ALA A 178 -1.73 2.16 -5.81
N ILE A 179 -1.20 3.16 -5.11
CA ILE A 179 -1.98 3.94 -4.13
C ILE A 179 -3.15 4.64 -4.82
N HIS A 180 -2.93 5.25 -5.98
CA HIS A 180 -4.01 5.86 -6.77
C HIS A 180 -5.08 4.83 -7.17
N GLN A 181 -4.69 3.62 -7.61
CA GLN A 181 -5.64 2.57 -7.99
C GLN A 181 -6.63 2.26 -6.85
N PHE A 182 -6.18 2.20 -5.61
CA PHE A 182 -7.07 1.97 -4.47
C PHE A 182 -8.13 3.05 -4.30
N THR A 183 -7.83 4.30 -4.67
CA THR A 183 -8.77 5.44 -4.53
C THR A 183 -9.83 5.48 -5.62
N VAL A 184 -9.61 4.79 -6.74
CA VAL A 184 -10.48 4.82 -7.94
C VAL A 184 -11.13 3.47 -8.27
N LEU A 185 -10.99 2.46 -7.41
CA LEU A 185 -11.59 1.14 -7.64
C LEU A 185 -13.10 1.24 -7.83
N PRO A 186 -13.64 0.64 -8.91
CA PRO A 186 -15.06 0.71 -9.22
C PRO A 186 -15.90 -0.13 -8.23
N SER A 187 -17.24 0.01 -8.36
CA SER A 187 -18.24 -0.73 -7.57
C SER A 187 -18.12 -0.45 -6.07
N GLU A 188 -17.79 0.80 -5.73
CA GLU A 188 -17.68 1.28 -4.35
C GLU A 188 -16.58 0.57 -3.53
N ALA A 189 -15.73 -0.23 -4.17
CA ALA A 189 -14.64 -0.91 -3.47
C ALA A 189 -13.61 0.08 -2.92
N ASN A 190 -13.42 1.23 -3.58
CA ASN A 190 -12.58 2.33 -3.09
C ASN A 190 -13.02 2.85 -1.71
N LYS A 191 -14.30 2.79 -1.37
CA LYS A 191 -14.81 3.22 -0.06
C LYS A 191 -14.40 2.30 1.09
N LEU A 192 -13.90 1.11 0.79
CA LEU A 192 -13.39 0.16 1.78
C LEU A 192 -11.94 0.42 2.17
N PHE A 193 -11.24 1.31 1.45
CA PHE A 193 -9.84 1.63 1.72
C PHE A 193 -9.70 2.81 2.68
N GLN A 194 -8.80 2.63 3.65
CA GLN A 194 -8.36 3.65 4.58
C GLN A 194 -6.82 3.72 4.51
N PHE A 195 -6.30 4.94 4.50
CA PHE A 195 -4.86 5.18 4.43
C PHE A 195 -4.38 5.78 5.75
N THR A 196 -3.22 5.32 6.19
CA THR A 196 -2.65 5.70 7.48
C THR A 196 -1.12 5.57 7.43
N ASN A 197 -0.45 5.79 8.57
CA ASN A 197 0.93 5.38 8.81
C ASN A 197 0.97 4.37 9.96
N LEU A 198 2.01 3.55 10.02
CA LEU A 198 2.17 2.52 11.07
C LEU A 198 2.04 3.09 12.49
N SER A 199 2.61 4.29 12.72
CA SER A 199 2.54 4.97 14.01
C SER A 199 1.16 5.51 14.38
N MET A 200 0.27 5.68 13.40
CA MET A 200 -1.08 6.24 13.56
C MET A 200 -2.15 5.18 13.83
N ILE A 201 -1.76 3.89 13.87
CA ILE A 201 -2.67 2.79 14.17
C ILE A 201 -2.60 2.46 15.66
N THR A 202 -3.77 2.43 16.30
CA THR A 202 -3.98 1.92 17.66
C THR A 202 -4.97 0.77 17.65
N PHE A 203 -4.83 -0.14 18.61
CA PHE A 203 -5.70 -1.31 18.79
C PHE A 203 -6.57 -1.12 20.03
N ARG A 204 -7.84 -1.46 19.95
CA ARG A 204 -8.82 -1.29 21.05
C ARG A 204 -9.85 -2.43 21.08
#